data_b8ae0ae153405267dbe57137b3e59923
#
_entry.id   b8ae0ae153405267dbe57137b3e59923
#
_cell.length_a   1.000
_cell.length_b   1.000
_cell.length_c   1.000
_cell.angle_alpha   90.00
_cell.angle_beta   90.00
_cell.angle_gamma   90.00
#
_symmetry.space_group_name_H-M   'P 1'
#
loop_
_entity.id
_entity.type
_entity.pdbx_description
1 polymer ?
#
loop_
_entity_poly.entity_id
_entity_poly.type
_entity_poly.pdbx_seq_one_letter_code
_entity_poly.pdbx_strand_id
1 'polypeptide(L)'
;KTDPQMRTWCYNLTDDMWVAGGAINNGGMILRWVRDKICHYGGSALETLDIDPYDLMTMKAEHVDAGADGLICLPYFTGERAPYWNSELRGMFFGFSLNHSRSHMIRAVMEGICYSLNSVMAALKEFGDVKDIRVSGSFTKSKLWLQILSDVLNQPITLPDNSEGAAF
;
A
#
# COMPACT_ATOMS: atom_id res chain seq x y z
N LYS A 1 7.23 21.46 14.15
CA LYS A 1 5.94 21.92 13.58
C LYS A 1 4.88 20.87 13.87
N THR A 2 3.68 21.26 14.26
CA THR A 2 2.50 20.40 14.38
C THR A 2 1.62 20.56 13.15
N ASP A 3 0.89 19.53 12.76
CA ASP A 3 -0.07 19.59 11.65
C ASP A 3 -1.36 20.30 12.10
N PRO A 4 -1.68 21.50 11.60
CA PRO A 4 -2.89 22.22 11.99
C PRO A 4 -4.18 21.50 11.62
N GLN A 5 -4.12 20.58 10.63
CA GLN A 5 -5.25 19.78 10.17
C GLN A 5 -5.34 18.44 10.87
N MET A 6 -4.42 18.14 11.81
CA MET A 6 -4.38 16.91 12.61
C MET A 6 -4.34 15.61 11.77
N ARG A 7 -3.77 15.66 10.55
CA ARG A 7 -3.65 14.49 9.64
C ARG A 7 -2.55 13.53 10.05
N THR A 8 -1.53 14.06 10.76
CA THR A 8 -0.32 13.35 11.13
C THR A 8 -0.07 13.43 12.63
N TRP A 9 0.70 12.50 13.17
CA TRP A 9 1.22 12.55 14.53
C TRP A 9 2.66 13.01 14.53
N CYS A 10 3.11 13.54 15.67
CA CYS A 10 4.48 13.98 15.85
C CYS A 10 4.94 13.58 17.26
N TYR A 11 6.06 12.85 17.34
CA TYR A 11 6.69 12.44 18.59
C TYR A 11 8.07 13.07 18.73
N ASN A 12 8.41 13.44 19.96
CA ASN A 12 9.77 13.80 20.30
C ASN A 12 10.59 12.52 20.46
N LEU A 13 11.70 12.41 19.73
CA LEU A 13 12.60 11.26 19.79
C LEU A 13 13.77 11.54 20.73
N THR A 14 14.34 12.74 20.64
CA THR A 14 15.41 13.27 21.53
C THR A 14 15.14 14.76 21.72
N ASP A 15 15.97 15.43 22.55
CA ASP A 15 15.82 16.86 22.81
C ASP A 15 15.76 17.72 21.53
N ASP A 16 16.44 17.29 20.46
CA ASP A 16 16.56 18.02 19.20
C ASP A 16 15.90 17.33 17.99
N MET A 17 15.41 16.09 18.16
CA MET A 17 14.83 15.31 17.06
C MET A 17 13.36 14.99 17.25
N TRP A 18 12.61 15.17 16.18
CA TRP A 18 11.18 14.88 16.12
C TRP A 18 10.88 13.91 15.00
N VAL A 19 9.97 13.00 15.24
CA VAL A 19 9.44 12.06 14.23
C VAL A 19 8.00 12.41 13.95
N ALA A 20 7.73 12.86 12.72
CA ALA A 20 6.37 13.05 12.22
C ALA A 20 5.97 11.82 11.38
N GLY A 21 4.71 11.42 11.45
CA GLY A 21 4.24 10.27 10.70
C GLY A 21 2.73 10.22 10.55
N GLY A 22 2.31 9.31 9.68
CA GLY A 22 0.91 8.97 9.49
C GLY A 22 0.79 7.48 9.24
N ALA A 23 -0.17 6.85 9.88
CA ALA A 23 -0.40 5.42 9.76
C ALA A 23 -1.69 5.16 9.01
N ILE A 24 -1.64 4.34 7.97
CA ILE A 24 -2.82 3.81 7.29
C ILE A 24 -3.31 2.53 7.97
N ASN A 25 -4.61 2.28 7.96
CA ASN A 25 -5.19 1.04 8.45
C ASN A 25 -5.08 -0.09 7.43
N ASN A 26 -5.18 0.25 6.16
CA ASN A 26 -5.48 -0.66 5.08
C ASN A 26 -4.25 -0.89 4.19
N GLY A 27 -3.31 -1.70 4.67
CA GLY A 27 -2.13 -2.14 3.92
C GLY A 27 -2.29 -3.53 3.34
N GLY A 28 -1.28 -4.40 3.52
CA GLY A 28 -1.25 -5.76 2.99
C GLY A 28 -2.42 -6.65 3.40
N MET A 29 -3.16 -6.28 4.45
CA MET A 29 -4.37 -6.99 4.85
C MET A 29 -5.47 -6.99 3.77
N ILE A 30 -5.55 -5.93 2.95
CA ILE A 30 -6.52 -5.88 1.86
C ILE A 30 -6.12 -6.84 0.74
N LEU A 31 -4.84 -6.94 0.44
CA LEU A 31 -4.35 -7.92 -0.52
C LEU A 31 -4.61 -9.36 -0.03
N ARG A 32 -4.47 -9.61 1.28
CA ARG A 32 -4.87 -10.88 1.90
C ARG A 32 -6.36 -11.16 1.71
N TRP A 33 -7.20 -10.15 1.94
CA TRP A 33 -8.64 -10.28 1.72
C TRP A 33 -8.96 -10.64 0.26
N VAL A 34 -8.31 -9.99 -0.73
CA VAL A 34 -8.48 -10.33 -2.15
C VAL A 34 -8.02 -11.77 -2.42
N ARG A 35 -6.88 -12.20 -1.85
CA ARG A 35 -6.39 -13.57 -1.94
C ARG A 35 -7.44 -14.59 -1.48
N ASP A 36 -8.02 -14.35 -0.31
CA ASP A 36 -8.88 -15.33 0.37
C ASP A 36 -10.34 -15.28 -0.12
N LYS A 37 -10.87 -14.09 -0.38
CA LYS A 37 -12.30 -13.90 -0.66
C LYS A 37 -12.64 -13.73 -2.13
N ILE A 38 -11.71 -13.25 -2.94
CA ILE A 38 -11.93 -12.96 -4.36
C ILE A 38 -11.24 -14.00 -5.23
N CYS A 39 -9.97 -14.25 -4.97
CA CYS A 39 -9.18 -15.19 -5.78
C CYS A 39 -9.33 -16.64 -5.34
N HIS A 40 -9.64 -16.87 -4.06
CA HIS A 40 -9.66 -18.20 -3.43
C HIS A 40 -8.33 -18.96 -3.57
N TYR A 41 -7.21 -18.20 -3.47
CA TYR A 41 -5.86 -18.78 -3.54
C TYR A 41 -5.36 -19.31 -2.20
N GLY A 42 -6.17 -19.29 -1.15
CA GLY A 42 -5.89 -19.90 0.13
C GLY A 42 -6.41 -21.35 0.15
N GLY A 43 -5.65 -22.31 -0.36
CA GLY A 43 -6.10 -23.70 -0.34
C GLY A 43 -5.00 -24.71 -0.70
N SER A 44 -5.27 -25.98 -0.39
CA SER A 44 -4.34 -27.08 -0.50
C SER A 44 -3.70 -27.30 -1.87
N ALA A 45 -4.33 -26.82 -2.95
CA ALA A 45 -3.79 -27.00 -4.30
C ALA A 45 -2.49 -26.19 -4.54
N LEU A 46 -2.42 -24.95 -4.07
CA LEU A 46 -1.19 -24.14 -4.19
C LEU A 46 -0.11 -24.60 -3.21
N GLU A 47 -0.50 -25.04 -2.02
CA GLU A 47 0.42 -25.64 -1.04
C GLU A 47 1.07 -26.93 -1.60
N THR A 48 0.29 -27.76 -2.30
CA THR A 48 0.80 -28.99 -2.94
C THR A 48 1.81 -28.68 -4.05
N LEU A 49 1.67 -27.52 -4.72
CA LEU A 49 2.56 -27.10 -5.80
C LEU A 49 3.73 -26.22 -5.31
N ASP A 50 3.84 -25.97 -4.00
CA ASP A 50 4.84 -25.08 -3.38
C ASP A 50 4.85 -23.68 -4.01
N ILE A 51 3.65 -23.15 -4.32
CA ILE A 51 3.49 -21.82 -4.91
C ILE A 51 2.99 -20.86 -3.84
N ASP A 52 3.74 -19.79 -3.58
CA ASP A 52 3.27 -18.68 -2.72
C ASP A 52 2.09 -17.97 -3.41
N PRO A 53 0.92 -17.91 -2.78
CA PRO A 53 -0.24 -17.21 -3.33
C PRO A 53 0.02 -15.74 -3.68
N TYR A 54 0.90 -15.06 -2.95
CA TYR A 54 1.23 -13.65 -3.22
C TYR A 54 2.13 -13.49 -4.45
N ASP A 55 3.01 -14.45 -4.71
CA ASP A 55 3.81 -14.47 -5.94
C ASP A 55 2.91 -14.69 -7.15
N LEU A 56 1.94 -15.61 -7.05
CA LEU A 56 0.93 -15.81 -8.10
C LEU A 56 0.08 -14.53 -8.32
N MET A 57 -0.32 -13.85 -7.25
CA MET A 57 -1.06 -12.58 -7.36
C MET A 57 -0.21 -11.51 -8.04
N THR A 58 1.05 -11.35 -7.64
CA THR A 58 2.00 -10.42 -8.25
C THR A 58 2.15 -10.70 -9.75
N MET A 59 2.42 -11.94 -10.12
CA MET A 59 2.56 -12.36 -11.52
C MET A 59 1.30 -12.04 -12.35
N LYS A 60 0.11 -12.25 -11.78
CA LYS A 60 -1.15 -11.91 -12.48
C LYS A 60 -1.36 -10.40 -12.63
N ALA A 61 -0.96 -9.61 -11.64
CA ALA A 61 -1.07 -8.16 -11.69
C ALA A 61 -0.04 -7.52 -12.63
N GLU A 62 1.11 -8.17 -12.88
CA GLU A 62 2.14 -7.72 -13.84
C GLU A 62 1.63 -7.67 -15.28
N HIS A 63 0.62 -8.49 -15.62
CA HIS A 63 0.01 -8.52 -16.96
C HIS A 63 -1.10 -7.46 -17.14
N VAL A 64 -1.31 -6.62 -16.15
CA VAL A 64 -2.29 -5.53 -16.19
C VAL A 64 -1.54 -4.21 -16.22
N ASP A 65 -1.88 -3.36 -17.17
CA ASP A 65 -1.26 -2.04 -17.31
C ASP A 65 -1.49 -1.15 -16.08
N ALA A 66 -0.62 -0.17 -15.91
CA ALA A 66 -0.77 0.82 -14.84
C ALA A 66 -2.11 1.55 -14.97
N GLY A 67 -2.80 1.72 -13.83
CA GLY A 67 -4.15 2.24 -13.79
C GLY A 67 -5.24 1.18 -13.91
N ALA A 68 -4.88 -0.11 -13.99
CA ALA A 68 -5.81 -1.26 -14.00
C ALA A 68 -6.98 -1.09 -14.97
N ASP A 69 -6.73 -0.57 -16.18
CA ASP A 69 -7.71 -0.25 -17.21
C ASP A 69 -8.88 0.63 -16.72
N GLY A 70 -8.58 1.54 -15.78
CA GLY A 70 -9.55 2.46 -15.19
C GLY A 70 -10.29 1.91 -13.96
N LEU A 71 -9.93 0.71 -13.48
CA LEU A 71 -10.46 0.19 -12.22
C LEU A 71 -9.71 0.80 -11.03
N ILE A 72 -10.41 1.56 -10.22
CA ILE A 72 -9.86 2.22 -9.03
C ILE A 72 -10.31 1.47 -7.77
N CYS A 73 -9.40 1.23 -6.84
CA CYS A 73 -9.69 0.73 -5.51
C CYS A 73 -9.45 1.83 -4.46
N LEU A 74 -10.49 2.15 -3.68
CA LEU A 74 -10.35 2.88 -2.42
C LEU A 74 -10.25 1.85 -1.29
N PRO A 75 -9.08 1.65 -0.68
CA PRO A 75 -8.85 0.49 0.18
C PRO A 75 -9.33 0.66 1.64
N TYR A 76 -10.32 1.48 1.90
CA TYR A 76 -10.75 1.87 3.26
C TYR A 76 -11.67 0.85 3.94
N PHE A 77 -11.37 -0.44 3.82
CA PHE A 77 -12.25 -1.53 4.27
C PHE A 77 -12.51 -1.55 5.79
N THR A 78 -11.62 -1.00 6.59
CA THR A 78 -11.73 -0.94 8.05
C THR A 78 -11.73 0.51 8.58
N GLY A 79 -12.28 1.44 7.79
CA GLY A 79 -12.07 2.86 8.03
C GLY A 79 -10.63 3.27 7.71
N GLU A 80 -10.26 4.51 7.92
CA GLU A 80 -8.89 4.96 7.69
C GLU A 80 -8.43 5.91 8.78
N ARG A 81 -7.13 5.79 9.14
CA ARG A 81 -6.45 6.75 10.01
C ARG A 81 -5.93 7.94 9.20
N ALA A 82 -4.64 8.08 9.12
CA ALA A 82 -4.03 9.20 8.39
C ALA A 82 -4.34 9.11 6.88
N PRO A 83 -4.64 10.21 6.21
CA PRO A 83 -4.81 11.56 6.75
C PRO A 83 -6.24 11.89 7.19
N TYR A 84 -7.18 10.95 7.12
CA TYR A 84 -8.63 11.21 7.22
C TYR A 84 -9.20 11.08 8.62
N TRP A 85 -8.66 10.18 9.45
CA TRP A 85 -9.12 9.84 10.82
C TRP A 85 -10.63 9.55 10.88
N ASN A 86 -11.11 8.75 9.94
CA ASN A 86 -12.53 8.43 9.79
C ASN A 86 -12.76 6.91 9.79
N SER A 87 -13.40 6.41 10.85
CA SER A 87 -13.76 5.00 11.01
C SER A 87 -14.93 4.55 10.12
N GLU A 88 -15.70 5.50 9.59
CA GLU A 88 -16.90 5.21 8.79
C GLU A 88 -16.60 5.03 7.30
N LEU A 89 -15.38 5.30 6.86
CA LEU A 89 -14.97 5.02 5.48
C LEU A 89 -15.08 3.52 5.19
N ARG A 90 -15.45 3.21 3.95
CA ARG A 90 -15.56 1.83 3.46
C ARG A 90 -14.80 1.66 2.16
N GLY A 91 -14.32 0.43 1.94
CA GLY A 91 -13.66 0.06 0.69
C GLY A 91 -14.61 0.12 -0.49
N MET A 92 -14.07 0.52 -1.64
CA MET A 92 -14.84 0.62 -2.88
C MET A 92 -13.97 0.27 -4.07
N PHE A 93 -14.57 -0.42 -5.05
CA PHE A 93 -14.04 -0.50 -6.40
C PHE A 93 -14.93 0.36 -7.31
N PHE A 94 -14.31 1.23 -8.10
CA PHE A 94 -14.99 2.12 -9.02
C PHE A 94 -14.48 1.90 -10.45
N GLY A 95 -15.37 1.95 -11.43
CA GLY A 95 -14.99 1.85 -12.84
C GLY A 95 -15.05 0.43 -13.43
N PHE A 96 -15.75 -0.52 -12.81
CA PHE A 96 -15.89 -1.87 -13.37
C PHE A 96 -16.52 -1.86 -14.77
N SER A 97 -15.90 -2.65 -15.65
CA SER A 97 -16.42 -3.01 -16.97
C SER A 97 -16.37 -4.52 -17.16
N LEU A 98 -16.94 -5.02 -18.24
CA LEU A 98 -16.92 -6.45 -18.59
C LEU A 98 -15.51 -6.99 -18.90
N ASN A 99 -14.54 -6.11 -19.17
CA ASN A 99 -13.18 -6.50 -19.48
C ASN A 99 -12.33 -6.73 -18.21
N HIS A 100 -12.81 -6.28 -17.04
CA HIS A 100 -12.07 -6.42 -15.81
C HIS A 100 -12.12 -7.85 -15.27
N SER A 101 -10.97 -8.31 -14.79
CA SER A 101 -10.77 -9.63 -14.20
C SER A 101 -10.23 -9.52 -12.77
N ARG A 102 -10.02 -10.66 -12.11
CA ARG A 102 -9.34 -10.71 -10.80
C ARG A 102 -7.95 -10.08 -10.84
N SER A 103 -7.24 -10.18 -11.96
CA SER A 103 -5.91 -9.55 -12.13
C SER A 103 -6.00 -8.02 -12.01
N HIS A 104 -7.03 -7.42 -12.60
CA HIS A 104 -7.28 -5.97 -12.47
C HIS A 104 -7.63 -5.57 -11.04
N MET A 105 -8.40 -6.40 -10.32
CA MET A 105 -8.68 -6.14 -8.90
C MET A 105 -7.43 -6.19 -8.04
N ILE A 106 -6.53 -7.15 -8.27
CA ILE A 106 -5.25 -7.26 -7.56
C ILE A 106 -4.43 -5.99 -7.84
N ARG A 107 -4.29 -5.61 -9.11
CA ARG A 107 -3.55 -4.42 -9.53
C ARG A 107 -4.13 -3.16 -8.91
N ALA A 108 -5.43 -2.95 -9.01
CA ALA A 108 -6.13 -1.79 -8.44
C ALA A 108 -5.95 -1.69 -6.90
N VAL A 109 -5.94 -2.82 -6.19
CA VAL A 109 -5.67 -2.83 -4.74
C VAL A 109 -4.23 -2.42 -4.44
N MET A 110 -3.24 -2.94 -5.15
CA MET A 110 -1.84 -2.55 -4.97
C MET A 110 -1.65 -1.05 -5.20
N GLU A 111 -2.22 -0.52 -6.28
CA GLU A 111 -2.19 0.91 -6.60
C GLU A 111 -2.94 1.75 -5.56
N GLY A 112 -4.14 1.34 -5.15
CA GLY A 112 -4.94 2.04 -4.15
C GLY A 112 -4.24 2.18 -2.80
N ILE A 113 -3.53 1.14 -2.35
CA ILE A 113 -2.72 1.20 -1.14
C ILE A 113 -1.55 2.19 -1.32
N CYS A 114 -0.89 2.20 -2.48
CA CYS A 114 0.19 3.16 -2.78
C CYS A 114 -0.35 4.60 -2.83
N TYR A 115 -1.54 4.83 -3.39
CA TYR A 115 -2.17 6.15 -3.37
C TYR A 115 -2.54 6.60 -1.95
N SER A 116 -2.97 5.69 -1.08
CA SER A 116 -3.20 6.01 0.34
C SER A 116 -1.90 6.43 1.04
N LEU A 117 -0.78 5.73 0.77
CA LEU A 117 0.53 6.13 1.27
C LEU A 117 0.97 7.49 0.71
N ASN A 118 0.70 7.78 -0.56
CA ASN A 118 1.00 9.07 -1.16
C ASN A 118 0.19 10.22 -0.51
N SER A 119 -1.06 9.96 -0.11
CA SER A 119 -1.87 10.95 0.62
C SER A 119 -1.25 11.30 1.97
N VAL A 120 -0.68 10.33 2.68
CA VAL A 120 0.10 10.56 3.91
C VAL A 120 1.39 11.33 3.59
N MET A 121 2.11 10.92 2.54
CA MET A 121 3.33 11.57 2.11
C MET A 121 3.10 13.04 1.75
N ALA A 122 1.99 13.36 1.09
CA ALA A 122 1.62 14.73 0.76
C ALA A 122 1.48 15.60 2.02
N ALA A 123 0.84 15.07 3.08
CA ALA A 123 0.75 15.77 4.36
C ALA A 123 2.12 15.94 5.03
N LEU A 124 3.00 14.93 4.96
CA LEU A 124 4.34 15.01 5.53
C LEU A 124 5.25 16.00 4.79
N LYS A 125 5.13 16.12 3.47
CA LYS A 125 5.90 17.08 2.65
C LYS A 125 5.63 18.54 3.04
N GLU A 126 4.52 18.86 3.70
CA GLU A 126 4.26 20.22 4.23
C GLU A 126 5.18 20.57 5.40
N PHE A 127 5.82 19.60 6.06
CA PHE A 127 6.79 19.84 7.14
C PHE A 127 8.22 20.08 6.62
N GLY A 128 8.55 19.61 5.44
CA GLY A 128 9.84 19.75 4.81
C GLY A 128 10.05 18.81 3.63
N ASP A 129 11.16 18.98 2.94
CA ASP A 129 11.51 18.16 1.78
C ASP A 129 11.87 16.73 2.21
N VAL A 130 11.30 15.77 1.52
CA VAL A 130 11.67 14.36 1.65
C VAL A 130 12.86 14.08 0.73
N LYS A 131 14.01 13.77 1.32
CA LYS A 131 15.29 13.55 0.59
C LYS A 131 15.52 12.10 0.23
N ASP A 132 15.03 11.17 1.04
CA ASP A 132 15.26 9.73 0.89
C ASP A 132 14.01 8.97 1.35
N ILE A 133 13.61 7.96 0.58
CA ILE A 133 12.48 7.09 0.90
C ILE A 133 13.01 5.68 1.08
N ARG A 134 12.99 5.21 2.31
CA ARG A 134 13.36 3.84 2.65
C ARG A 134 12.13 3.02 2.94
N VAL A 135 12.05 1.85 2.35
CA VAL A 135 10.90 0.96 2.47
C VAL A 135 11.30 -0.38 3.07
N SER A 136 10.46 -0.90 3.96
CA SER A 136 10.65 -2.19 4.62
C SER A 136 9.31 -2.90 4.81
N GLY A 137 9.37 -4.18 5.14
CA GLY A 137 8.19 -5.01 5.35
C GLY A 137 7.96 -6.03 4.23
N SER A 138 6.99 -6.91 4.41
CA SER A 138 6.78 -8.08 3.53
C SER A 138 6.48 -7.73 2.06
N PHE A 139 5.91 -6.57 1.80
CA PHE A 139 5.59 -6.13 0.42
C PHE A 139 6.85 -5.87 -0.43
N THR A 140 8.02 -5.68 0.20
CA THR A 140 9.30 -5.48 -0.50
C THR A 140 9.75 -6.71 -1.28
N LYS A 141 9.16 -7.87 -1.04
CA LYS A 141 9.37 -9.09 -1.84
C LYS A 141 8.78 -8.98 -3.25
N SER A 142 7.76 -8.14 -3.46
CA SER A 142 7.14 -7.93 -4.77
C SER A 142 7.78 -6.76 -5.49
N LYS A 143 8.54 -7.05 -6.56
CA LYS A 143 9.15 -6.03 -7.43
C LYS A 143 8.10 -5.12 -8.07
N LEU A 144 6.96 -5.70 -8.48
CA LEU A 144 5.84 -4.93 -9.02
C LEU A 144 5.34 -3.90 -8.01
N TRP A 145 5.12 -4.30 -6.75
CA TRP A 145 4.59 -3.38 -5.75
C TRP A 145 5.58 -2.26 -5.42
N LEU A 146 6.87 -2.57 -5.38
CA LEU A 146 7.93 -1.55 -5.25
C LEU A 146 7.90 -0.56 -6.41
N GLN A 147 7.76 -1.06 -7.65
CA GLN A 147 7.66 -0.20 -8.83
C GLN A 147 6.42 0.71 -8.75
N ILE A 148 5.25 0.14 -8.44
CA ILE A 148 4.02 0.94 -8.26
C ILE A 148 4.22 2.04 -7.22
N LEU A 149 4.84 1.70 -6.08
CA LEU A 149 5.07 2.68 -5.02
C LEU A 149 6.01 3.81 -5.48
N SER A 150 7.12 3.46 -6.15
CA SER A 150 8.06 4.44 -6.70
C SER A 150 7.39 5.36 -7.73
N ASP A 151 6.58 4.79 -8.62
CA ASP A 151 5.85 5.55 -9.64
C ASP A 151 4.83 6.50 -9.02
N VAL A 152 4.04 6.02 -8.06
CA VAL A 152 3.02 6.83 -7.36
C VAL A 152 3.64 7.96 -6.55
N LEU A 153 4.77 7.72 -5.89
CA LEU A 153 5.50 8.73 -5.12
C LEU A 153 6.32 9.67 -6.02
N ASN A 154 6.53 9.27 -7.29
CA ASN A 154 7.41 9.94 -8.25
C ASN A 154 8.81 10.20 -7.66
N GLN A 155 9.36 9.21 -6.96
CA GLN A 155 10.67 9.28 -6.33
C GLN A 155 11.30 7.89 -6.27
N PRO A 156 12.64 7.80 -6.32
CA PRO A 156 13.34 6.55 -6.07
C PRO A 156 13.11 6.09 -4.63
N ILE A 157 13.02 4.78 -4.46
CA ILE A 157 12.92 4.14 -3.15
C ILE A 157 14.15 3.27 -2.91
N THR A 158 14.59 3.22 -1.66
CA THR A 158 15.75 2.44 -1.23
C THR A 158 15.31 1.30 -0.32
N LEU A 159 15.83 0.11 -0.57
CA LEU A 159 15.67 -1.03 0.32
C LEU A 159 16.83 -1.06 1.31
N PRO A 160 16.58 -1.17 2.62
CA PRO A 160 17.64 -1.41 3.58
C PRO A 160 18.25 -2.81 3.37
N ASP A 161 19.51 -2.97 3.74
CA ASP A 161 20.23 -4.24 3.60
C ASP A 161 19.60 -5.38 4.44
N ASN A 162 18.83 -5.04 5.47
CA ASN A 162 18.11 -5.97 6.33
C ASN A 162 16.59 -5.82 6.12
N SER A 163 15.90 -6.91 5.81
CA SER A 163 14.47 -6.96 5.49
C SER A 163 13.53 -6.68 6.67
N GLU A 164 14.02 -6.64 7.90
CA GLU A 164 13.22 -6.45 9.12
C GLU A 164 13.39 -5.04 9.71
N GLY A 165 13.02 -4.03 8.94
CA GLY A 165 13.20 -2.62 9.32
C GLY A 165 12.43 -2.15 10.57
N ALA A 166 11.53 -2.95 11.12
CA ALA A 166 10.80 -2.61 12.36
C ALA A 166 11.50 -3.09 13.64
N ALA A 167 12.60 -3.83 13.52
CA ALA A 167 13.34 -4.43 14.64
C ALA A 167 14.65 -3.71 15.00
N PHE A 168 14.96 -2.58 14.34
CA PHE A 168 16.17 -1.79 14.56
C PHE A 168 15.86 -0.32 14.75
#